data_29d1f35ddffb2ae3caf78695edfb9976
#
_entry.id   29d1f35ddffb2ae3caf78695edfb9976
#
_cell.length_a   1.000
_cell.length_b   1.000
_cell.length_c   1.000
_cell.angle_alpha   90.00
_cell.angle_beta   90.00
_cell.angle_gamma   90.00
#
_symmetry.space_group_name_H-M   'P 1'
#
loop_
_entity.id
_entity.type
_entity.pdbx_description
1 polymer ?
#
loop_
_entity_poly.entity_id
_entity_poly.type
_entity_poly.pdbx_seq_one_letter_code
_entity_poly.pdbx_strand_id
1 'polypeptide(L)'
;MTPDVNVLVSAFRPDHPHHQPARKWLDEAVRQAANGQASLSLMGVTVTGFMRITSNPKIFKQTDPLADVCGFIDSLLSCPGVQFQQLSSSWPTMRQLCLTQQIKGDLISDAWIAATVMQSGETLCTFDRDFTRLLPSDQLILLKP
;
A
#
# COMPACT_ATOMS: atom_id res chain seq x y z
N MET A 1 -6.91 -1.20 -7.87
CA MET A 1 -5.81 -1.87 -7.09
C MET A 1 -5.07 -0.83 -6.28
N THR A 2 -4.58 -1.19 -5.11
CA THR A 2 -3.78 -0.29 -4.27
C THR A 2 -2.59 -1.04 -3.66
N PRO A 3 -1.36 -0.47 -3.67
CA PRO A 3 -0.20 -1.05 -3.01
C PRO A 3 -0.25 -0.79 -1.50
N ASP A 4 0.19 -1.79 -0.73
CA ASP A 4 0.51 -1.62 0.68
C ASP A 4 1.86 -0.90 0.86
N VAL A 5 2.14 -0.45 2.10
CA VAL A 5 3.40 0.20 2.50
C VAL A 5 4.61 -0.64 2.09
N ASN A 6 4.60 -1.94 2.40
CA ASN A 6 5.71 -2.85 2.11
C ASN A 6 5.97 -3.01 0.60
N VAL A 7 4.94 -2.93 -0.23
CA VAL A 7 5.08 -2.97 -1.70
C VAL A 7 5.72 -1.68 -2.21
N LEU A 8 5.28 -0.51 -1.72
CA LEU A 8 5.89 0.77 -2.09
C LEU A 8 7.36 0.84 -1.69
N VAL A 9 7.69 0.47 -0.45
CA VAL A 9 9.08 0.44 0.06
C VAL A 9 9.94 -0.49 -0.79
N SER A 10 9.46 -1.71 -1.03
CA SER A 10 10.21 -2.71 -1.80
C SER A 10 10.41 -2.31 -3.25
N ALA A 11 9.39 -1.72 -3.89
CA ALA A 11 9.48 -1.26 -5.28
C ALA A 11 10.40 -0.05 -5.44
N PHE A 12 10.47 0.82 -4.43
CA PHE A 12 11.31 2.01 -4.44
C PHE A 12 12.79 1.70 -4.20
N ARG A 13 13.10 0.77 -3.28
CA ARG A 13 14.47 0.45 -2.84
C ARG A 13 15.06 -0.75 -3.59
N PRO A 14 16.08 -0.53 -4.48
CA PRO A 14 16.72 -1.61 -5.23
C PRO A 14 17.46 -2.64 -4.35
N ASP A 15 17.90 -2.23 -3.15
CA ASP A 15 18.60 -3.06 -2.18
C ASP A 15 17.64 -3.93 -1.31
N HIS A 16 16.32 -3.74 -1.46
CA HIS A 16 15.34 -4.51 -0.70
C HIS A 16 15.21 -5.95 -1.24
N PRO A 17 15.16 -6.99 -0.36
CA PRO A 17 15.06 -8.40 -0.81
C PRO A 17 13.86 -8.67 -1.74
N HIS A 18 12.75 -7.96 -1.54
CA HIS A 18 11.53 -8.12 -2.32
C HIS A 18 11.41 -7.09 -3.48
N HIS A 19 12.51 -6.43 -3.86
CA HIS A 19 12.47 -5.38 -4.89
C HIS A 19 11.90 -5.89 -6.20
N GLN A 20 12.41 -7.01 -6.72
CA GLN A 20 12.03 -7.53 -8.03
C GLN A 20 10.53 -7.83 -8.16
N PRO A 21 9.91 -8.63 -7.25
CA PRO A 21 8.49 -8.93 -7.34
C PRO A 21 7.62 -7.69 -7.10
N ALA A 22 7.98 -6.78 -6.19
CA ALA A 22 7.26 -5.55 -5.95
C ALA A 22 7.30 -4.62 -7.17
N ARG A 23 8.48 -4.44 -7.75
CA ARG A 23 8.67 -3.60 -8.94
C ARG A 23 7.89 -4.13 -10.13
N LYS A 24 7.99 -5.44 -10.39
CA LYS A 24 7.25 -6.09 -11.47
C LYS A 24 5.74 -5.90 -11.33
N TRP A 25 5.21 -6.08 -10.12
CA TRP A 25 3.78 -5.86 -9.88
C TRP A 25 3.38 -4.39 -10.10
N LEU A 26 4.17 -3.45 -9.57
CA LEU A 26 3.87 -2.01 -9.68
C LEU A 26 3.91 -1.54 -11.13
N ASP A 27 4.94 -1.94 -11.90
CA ASP A 27 5.06 -1.59 -13.31
C ASP A 27 3.88 -2.13 -14.14
N GLU A 28 3.44 -3.36 -13.84
CA GLU A 28 2.27 -3.96 -14.48
C GLU A 28 0.97 -3.23 -14.08
N ALA A 29 0.80 -2.87 -12.81
CA ALA A 29 -0.36 -2.12 -12.32
C ALA A 29 -0.45 -0.73 -12.98
N VAL A 30 0.68 -0.02 -13.10
CA VAL A 30 0.76 1.27 -13.81
C VAL A 30 0.40 1.09 -15.29
N ARG A 31 0.92 0.04 -15.94
CA ARG A 31 0.62 -0.25 -17.34
C ARG A 31 -0.88 -0.52 -17.56
N GLN A 32 -1.50 -1.31 -16.69
CA GLN A 32 -2.94 -1.60 -16.77
C GLN A 32 -3.77 -0.33 -16.53
N ALA A 33 -3.35 0.51 -15.59
CA ALA A 33 -4.01 1.79 -15.33
C ALA A 33 -3.94 2.71 -16.56
N ALA A 34 -2.76 2.85 -17.17
CA ALA A 34 -2.56 3.68 -18.36
C ALA A 34 -3.38 3.20 -19.57
N ASN A 35 -3.64 1.90 -19.67
CA ASN A 35 -4.44 1.30 -20.74
C ASN A 35 -5.96 1.27 -20.42
N GLY A 36 -6.39 1.82 -19.28
CA GLY A 36 -7.79 1.82 -18.86
C GLY A 36 -8.34 0.43 -18.50
N GLN A 37 -7.47 -0.57 -18.29
CA GLN A 37 -7.86 -1.94 -17.91
C GLN A 37 -8.17 -2.06 -16.42
N ALA A 38 -7.57 -1.22 -15.60
CA ALA A 38 -7.76 -1.13 -14.16
C ALA A 38 -7.43 0.28 -13.67
N SER A 39 -7.68 0.58 -12.40
CA SER A 39 -7.18 1.79 -11.75
C SER A 39 -6.12 1.43 -10.72
N LEU A 40 -5.11 2.28 -10.55
CA LEU A 40 -4.15 2.20 -9.46
C LEU A 40 -4.39 3.37 -8.51
N SER A 41 -4.76 3.05 -7.27
CA SER A 41 -5.09 4.05 -6.26
C SER A 41 -4.01 4.07 -5.18
N LEU A 42 -3.44 5.24 -4.90
CA LEU A 42 -2.52 5.45 -3.78
C LEU A 42 -3.31 5.97 -2.58
N MET A 43 -3.28 5.26 -1.47
CA MET A 43 -3.95 5.66 -0.23
C MET A 43 -3.04 6.54 0.62
N GLY A 44 -3.57 7.60 1.21
CA GLY A 44 -2.80 8.50 2.08
C GLY A 44 -2.12 7.77 3.24
N VAL A 45 -2.77 6.77 3.83
CA VAL A 45 -2.20 5.97 4.92
C VAL A 45 -0.98 5.16 4.47
N THR A 46 -1.03 4.55 3.27
CA THR A 46 0.10 3.77 2.74
C THR A 46 1.24 4.66 2.28
N VAL A 47 0.95 5.79 1.65
CA VAL A 47 1.96 6.79 1.27
C VAL A 47 2.66 7.37 2.50
N THR A 48 1.92 7.73 3.56
CA THR A 48 2.50 8.21 4.82
C THR A 48 3.40 7.15 5.47
N GLY A 49 2.95 5.89 5.50
CA GLY A 49 3.75 4.77 6.00
C GLY A 49 5.04 4.57 5.19
N PHE A 50 4.95 4.64 3.86
CA PHE A 50 6.10 4.58 2.95
C PHE A 50 7.12 5.68 3.24
N MET A 51 6.68 6.93 3.32
CA MET A 51 7.56 8.08 3.64
C MET A 51 8.22 7.91 5.01
N ARG A 52 7.45 7.49 6.02
CA ARG A 52 7.96 7.27 7.38
C ARG A 52 9.03 6.18 7.45
N ILE A 53 8.85 5.08 6.73
CA ILE A 53 9.79 3.95 6.75
C ILE A 53 11.07 4.30 5.99
N THR A 54 10.97 4.85 4.78
CA THR A 54 12.14 5.15 3.93
C THR A 54 13.03 6.25 4.50
N SER A 55 12.47 7.17 5.28
CA SER A 55 13.20 8.27 5.95
C SER A 55 13.68 7.94 7.37
N ASN A 56 13.39 6.73 7.89
CA ASN A 56 13.70 6.41 9.28
C ASN A 56 15.09 5.76 9.44
N PRO A 57 16.07 6.45 10.11
CA PRO A 57 17.43 5.92 10.31
C PRO A 57 17.48 4.70 11.24
N LYS A 58 16.41 4.41 11.98
CA LYS A 58 16.30 3.19 12.80
C LYS A 58 15.98 1.94 11.96
N ILE A 59 15.39 2.13 10.78
CA ILE A 59 15.02 1.05 9.88
C ILE A 59 16.09 0.84 8.81
N PHE A 60 16.54 1.92 8.18
CA PHE A 60 17.59 1.86 7.17
C PHE A 60 18.81 2.66 7.61
N LYS A 61 20.00 2.03 7.60
CA LYS A 61 21.26 2.74 7.92
C LYS A 61 21.50 3.90 6.97
N GLN A 62 21.15 3.72 5.71
CA GLN A 62 21.18 4.76 4.69
C GLN A 62 19.72 5.06 4.30
N THR A 63 19.22 6.19 4.81
CA THR A 63 17.89 6.69 4.49
C THR A 63 17.87 7.37 3.14
N ASP A 64 16.70 7.39 2.52
CA ASP A 64 16.50 8.09 1.26
C ASP A 64 16.18 9.56 1.52
N PRO A 65 16.70 10.50 0.69
CA PRO A 65 16.29 11.90 0.76
C PRO A 65 14.79 12.03 0.54
N LEU A 66 14.11 12.85 1.35
CA LEU A 66 12.66 13.03 1.26
C LEU A 66 12.23 13.54 -0.13
N ALA A 67 13.08 14.31 -0.80
CA ALA A 67 12.83 14.75 -2.17
C ALA A 67 12.71 13.58 -3.15
N ASP A 68 13.54 12.54 -3.03
CA ASP A 68 13.50 11.35 -3.87
C ASP A 68 12.26 10.51 -3.57
N VAL A 69 11.92 10.37 -2.28
CA VAL A 69 10.72 9.67 -1.81
C VAL A 69 9.44 10.34 -2.35
N CYS A 70 9.34 11.66 -2.24
CA CYS A 70 8.23 12.42 -2.82
C CYS A 70 8.21 12.32 -4.34
N GLY A 71 9.37 12.44 -4.99
CA GLY A 71 9.50 12.32 -6.45
C GLY A 71 9.02 10.97 -6.99
N PHE A 72 9.22 9.89 -6.24
CA PHE A 72 8.69 8.57 -6.60
C PHE A 72 7.15 8.58 -6.61
N ILE A 73 6.51 9.11 -5.59
CA ILE A 73 5.04 9.23 -5.53
C ILE A 73 4.52 10.15 -6.64
N ASP A 74 5.17 11.29 -6.84
CA ASP A 74 4.80 12.24 -7.91
C ASP A 74 4.90 11.59 -9.30
N SER A 75 5.94 10.79 -9.53
CA SER A 75 6.09 10.06 -10.79
C SER A 75 4.98 9.04 -11.03
N LEU A 76 4.52 8.34 -9.99
CA LEU A 76 3.38 7.44 -10.08
C LEU A 76 2.09 8.21 -10.38
N LEU A 77 1.85 9.31 -9.67
CA LEU A 77 0.63 10.14 -9.85
C LEU A 77 0.60 10.84 -11.22
N SER A 78 1.75 11.02 -11.87
CA SER A 78 1.80 11.56 -13.24
C SER A 78 1.38 10.53 -14.31
N CYS A 79 1.30 9.25 -13.96
CA CYS A 79 0.88 8.20 -14.90
C CYS A 79 -0.65 8.22 -15.09
N PRO A 80 -1.15 8.06 -16.34
CA PRO A 80 -2.58 7.97 -16.59
C PRO A 80 -3.24 6.83 -15.81
N GLY A 81 -4.42 7.07 -15.22
CA GLY A 81 -5.16 6.06 -14.46
C GLY A 81 -4.64 5.79 -13.05
N VAL A 82 -3.55 6.48 -12.65
CA VAL A 82 -3.07 6.47 -11.26
C VAL A 82 -3.66 7.67 -10.53
N GLN A 83 -4.24 7.44 -9.35
CA GLN A 83 -4.91 8.48 -8.59
C GLN A 83 -4.56 8.40 -7.10
N PHE A 84 -4.59 9.55 -6.43
CA PHE A 84 -4.54 9.60 -4.98
C PHE A 84 -5.97 9.49 -4.43
N GLN A 85 -6.21 8.44 -3.64
CA GLN A 85 -7.54 8.20 -3.11
C GLN A 85 -7.82 9.11 -1.93
N GLN A 86 -8.88 9.90 -2.03
CA GLN A 86 -9.41 10.67 -0.91
C GLN A 86 -10.15 9.71 0.03
N LEU A 87 -9.81 9.79 1.32
CA LEU A 87 -10.39 8.94 2.36
C LEU A 87 -11.87 9.29 2.58
N SER A 88 -12.74 8.35 2.32
CA SER A 88 -14.05 8.31 2.96
C SER A 88 -13.89 7.91 4.44
N SER A 89 -14.92 8.19 5.28
CA SER A 89 -14.87 7.80 6.70
C SER A 89 -14.87 6.28 6.86
N SER A 90 -13.69 5.69 7.03
CA SER A 90 -13.54 4.25 7.28
C SER A 90 -13.68 3.86 8.76
N TRP A 91 -13.97 4.83 9.63
CA TRP A 91 -14.07 4.61 11.07
C TRP A 91 -15.09 3.54 11.48
N PRO A 92 -16.36 3.54 11.01
CA PRO A 92 -17.31 2.50 11.39
C PRO A 92 -16.83 1.09 11.01
N THR A 93 -16.27 0.93 9.82
CA THR A 93 -15.73 -0.35 9.34
C THR A 93 -14.51 -0.78 10.14
N MET A 94 -13.57 0.13 10.40
CA MET A 94 -12.40 -0.12 11.23
C MET A 94 -12.79 -0.52 12.66
N ARG A 95 -13.72 0.22 13.27
CA ARG A 95 -14.22 -0.06 14.61
C ARG A 95 -14.81 -1.47 14.67
N GLN A 96 -15.68 -1.82 13.74
CA GLN A 96 -16.30 -3.14 13.67
C GLN A 96 -15.25 -4.24 13.49
N LEU A 97 -14.30 -4.08 12.57
CA LEU A 97 -13.22 -5.03 12.31
C LEU A 97 -12.37 -5.27 13.57
N CYS A 98 -11.96 -4.19 14.25
CA CYS A 98 -11.15 -4.28 15.47
C CYS A 98 -11.89 -5.02 16.60
N LEU A 99 -13.17 -4.70 16.82
CA LEU A 99 -13.97 -5.32 17.89
C LEU A 99 -14.29 -6.79 17.58
N THR A 100 -14.67 -7.11 16.34
CA THR A 100 -15.05 -8.46 15.94
C THR A 100 -13.86 -9.43 15.99
N GLN A 101 -12.67 -8.97 15.55
CA GLN A 101 -11.48 -9.80 15.49
C GLN A 101 -10.52 -9.58 16.67
N GLN A 102 -10.91 -8.77 17.65
CA GLN A 102 -10.10 -8.46 18.82
C GLN A 102 -8.69 -7.97 18.46
N ILE A 103 -8.62 -7.07 17.47
CA ILE A 103 -7.36 -6.53 16.94
C ILE A 103 -6.74 -5.60 17.98
N LYS A 104 -5.41 -5.69 18.14
CA LYS A 104 -4.63 -4.87 19.06
C LYS A 104 -3.20 -4.67 18.56
N GLY A 105 -2.51 -3.67 19.12
CA GLY A 105 -1.12 -3.38 18.83
C GLY A 105 -0.90 -2.94 17.38
N ASP A 106 0.14 -3.46 16.75
CA ASP A 106 0.55 -3.04 15.39
C ASP A 106 -0.49 -3.34 14.32
N LEU A 107 -1.32 -4.37 14.53
CA LEU A 107 -2.42 -4.73 13.63
C LEU A 107 -3.53 -3.66 13.54
N ILE A 108 -3.56 -2.67 14.44
CA ILE A 108 -4.53 -1.57 14.37
C ILE A 108 -4.30 -0.73 13.11
N SER A 109 -3.05 -0.50 12.73
CA SER A 109 -2.71 0.22 11.48
C SER A 109 -3.17 -0.58 10.25
N ASP A 110 -2.99 -1.89 10.27
CA ASP A 110 -3.42 -2.78 9.19
C ASP A 110 -4.94 -2.85 9.09
N ALA A 111 -5.63 -2.82 10.23
CA ALA A 111 -7.09 -2.73 10.28
C ALA A 111 -7.60 -1.44 9.62
N TRP A 112 -6.88 -0.33 9.75
CA TRP A 112 -7.27 0.91 9.06
C TRP A 112 -7.10 0.78 7.54
N ILE A 113 -5.97 0.23 7.09
CA ILE A 113 -5.76 -0.05 5.65
C ILE A 113 -6.86 -0.97 5.13
N ALA A 114 -7.14 -2.08 5.82
CA ALA A 114 -8.17 -3.03 5.43
C ALA A 114 -9.57 -2.37 5.36
N ALA A 115 -9.94 -1.59 6.38
CA ALA A 115 -11.22 -0.88 6.40
C ALA A 115 -11.35 0.11 5.22
N THR A 116 -10.26 0.79 4.86
CA THR A 116 -10.23 1.69 3.71
C THR A 116 -10.39 0.94 2.39
N VAL A 117 -9.69 -0.19 2.24
CA VAL A 117 -9.80 -1.08 1.06
C VAL A 117 -11.22 -1.59 0.89
N MET A 118 -11.83 -2.08 1.98
CA MET A 118 -13.22 -2.59 1.96
C MET A 118 -14.21 -1.51 1.54
N GLN A 119 -14.08 -0.30 2.08
CA GLN A 119 -14.99 0.80 1.76
C GLN A 119 -14.84 1.36 0.35
N SER A 120 -13.62 1.38 -0.16
CA SER A 120 -13.34 1.90 -1.49
C SER A 120 -13.57 0.87 -2.60
N GLY A 121 -13.84 -0.40 -2.26
CA GLY A 121 -13.97 -1.48 -3.23
C GLY A 121 -12.66 -1.81 -3.95
N GLU A 122 -11.52 -1.44 -3.35
CA GLU A 122 -10.18 -1.68 -3.90
C GLU A 122 -9.70 -3.11 -3.62
N THR A 123 -8.61 -3.49 -4.28
CA THR A 123 -7.87 -4.71 -3.99
C THR A 123 -6.49 -4.34 -3.48
N LEU A 124 -6.15 -4.75 -2.26
CA LEU A 124 -4.86 -4.53 -1.64
C LEU A 124 -3.82 -5.49 -2.21
N CYS A 125 -2.66 -4.98 -2.60
CA CYS A 125 -1.49 -5.79 -2.91
C CYS A 125 -0.45 -5.64 -1.79
N THR A 126 -0.04 -6.77 -1.20
CA THR A 126 0.87 -6.80 -0.04
C THR A 126 1.72 -8.07 -0.01
N PHE A 127 2.84 -8.05 0.71
CA PHE A 127 3.60 -9.26 1.12
C PHE A 127 3.14 -9.79 2.48
N ASP A 128 2.34 -9.01 3.23
CA ASP A 128 1.95 -9.33 4.59
C ASP A 128 0.76 -10.29 4.62
N ARG A 129 1.00 -11.47 5.20
CA ARG A 129 -0.03 -12.51 5.34
C ARG A 129 -1.10 -12.19 6.38
N ASP A 130 -0.86 -11.25 7.28
CA ASP A 130 -1.84 -10.88 8.31
C ASP A 130 -3.10 -10.30 7.70
N PHE A 131 -3.00 -9.69 6.51
CA PHE A 131 -4.17 -9.21 5.75
C PHE A 131 -5.13 -10.32 5.30
N THR A 132 -4.70 -11.58 5.27
CA THR A 132 -5.63 -12.71 5.00
C THR A 132 -6.70 -12.89 6.08
N ARG A 133 -6.47 -12.33 7.27
CA ARG A 133 -7.45 -12.31 8.38
C ARG A 133 -8.36 -11.10 8.32
N LEU A 134 -7.93 -10.04 7.64
CA LEU A 134 -8.57 -8.72 7.65
C LEU A 134 -9.41 -8.48 6.39
N LEU A 135 -9.01 -9.04 5.26
CA LEU A 135 -9.64 -8.81 3.96
C LEU A 135 -10.16 -10.12 3.35
N PRO A 136 -11.28 -10.04 2.62
CA PRO A 136 -11.74 -11.15 1.80
C PRO A 136 -10.76 -11.40 0.64
N SER A 137 -10.73 -12.64 0.14
CA SER A 137 -9.75 -13.08 -0.87
C SER A 137 -9.85 -12.36 -2.22
N ASP A 138 -11.01 -11.84 -2.57
CA ASP A 138 -11.25 -11.05 -3.78
C ASP A 138 -10.75 -9.59 -3.67
N GLN A 139 -10.45 -9.14 -2.45
CA GLN A 139 -9.85 -7.84 -2.18
C GLN A 139 -8.36 -7.91 -1.76
N LEU A 140 -7.71 -9.04 -1.96
CA LEU A 140 -6.33 -9.24 -1.54
C LEU A 140 -5.49 -9.92 -2.64
N ILE A 141 -4.35 -9.29 -2.97
CA ILE A 141 -3.28 -9.88 -3.78
C ILE A 141 -2.07 -10.07 -2.87
N LEU A 142 -1.79 -11.32 -2.52
CA LEU A 142 -0.63 -11.65 -1.72
C LEU A 142 0.57 -11.97 -2.62
N LEU A 143 1.58 -11.11 -2.58
CA LEU A 143 2.81 -11.32 -3.33
C LEU A 143 3.68 -12.39 -2.64
N LYS A 144 4.43 -13.11 -3.45
CA LYS A 144 5.47 -14.03 -2.97
C LYS A 144 6.83 -13.33 -3.08
N PRO A 145 7.72 -13.53 -2.09
CA PRO A 145 9.09 -13.03 -2.14
C PRO A 145 9.87 -13.53 -3.35
#